data_9eba032a750af59f582d3be6560680f2
#
_entry.id   9eba032a750af59f582d3be6560680f2
#
_cell.length_a   1.000
_cell.length_b   1.000
_cell.length_c   1.000
_cell.angle_alpha   90.00
_cell.angle_beta   90.00
_cell.angle_gamma   90.00
#
_symmetry.space_group_name_H-M   'P 1'
#
loop_
_entity.id
_entity.type
_entity.pdbx_description
1 polymer ?
#
loop_
_entity_poly.entity_id
_entity_poly.type
_entity_poly.pdbx_seq_one_letter_code
_entity_poly.pdbx_strand_id
1 'polypeptide(L)'
;LSSAASDVYKRQIRTYCADHHQPIPETRGQVVRCIFESLALRYRQVLENLRGLSPRPVEALHVIGGGSRNDLLNQWTANAVGIPVVAGPSEATAIGNVMIQALTAGAASDVVSMRQLINRSIPLKTFTPENVEVWNAAYLHFLQLA
;
A
#
# COMPACT_ATOMS: atom_id res chain seq x y z
N LEU A 1 -5.28 5.08 -20.81
CA LEU A 1 -6.71 5.22 -20.49
C LEU A 1 -7.26 6.41 -21.26
N SER A 2 -8.38 6.20 -22.02
CA SER A 2 -9.02 7.28 -22.77
C SER A 2 -9.51 8.36 -21.81
N SER A 3 -9.50 9.63 -22.23
CA SER A 3 -9.97 10.77 -21.44
C SER A 3 -11.39 10.54 -20.90
N ALA A 4 -12.27 9.92 -21.68
CA ALA A 4 -13.63 9.59 -21.30
C ALA A 4 -13.73 8.65 -20.09
N ALA A 5 -12.91 7.59 -20.02
CA ALA A 5 -12.91 6.68 -18.86
C ALA A 5 -12.45 7.39 -17.58
N SER A 6 -11.40 8.24 -17.69
CA SER A 6 -10.93 9.05 -16.56
C SER A 6 -12.01 9.99 -16.02
N ASP A 7 -12.85 10.57 -16.89
CA ASP A 7 -13.90 11.50 -16.48
C ASP A 7 -15.10 10.79 -15.84
N VAL A 8 -15.37 9.54 -16.22
CA VAL A 8 -16.39 8.70 -15.55
C VAL A 8 -15.99 8.45 -14.10
N TYR A 9 -14.76 8.04 -13.83
CA TYR A 9 -14.30 7.78 -12.45
C TYR A 9 -14.31 9.04 -11.58
N LYS A 10 -13.88 10.19 -12.11
CA LYS A 10 -13.94 11.47 -11.38
C LYS A 10 -15.39 11.84 -11.01
N ARG A 11 -16.33 11.64 -11.94
CA ARG A 11 -17.73 11.90 -11.69
C ARG A 11 -18.28 10.96 -10.60
N GLN A 12 -17.95 9.67 -10.65
CA GLN A 12 -18.38 8.70 -9.62
C GLN A 12 -17.88 9.09 -8.23
N ILE A 13 -16.59 9.45 -8.10
CA ILE A 13 -16.03 9.90 -6.82
C ILE A 13 -16.78 11.14 -6.31
N ARG A 14 -17.02 12.15 -7.16
CA ARG A 14 -17.72 13.36 -6.78
C ARG A 14 -19.16 13.09 -6.37
N THR A 15 -19.87 12.26 -7.11
CA THR A 15 -21.25 11.86 -6.78
C THR A 15 -21.25 11.13 -5.43
N TYR A 16 -20.38 10.18 -5.21
CA TYR A 16 -20.29 9.47 -3.93
C TYR A 16 -19.99 10.43 -2.76
N CYS A 17 -19.05 11.37 -2.91
CA CYS A 17 -18.78 12.37 -1.88
C CYS A 17 -20.01 13.24 -1.58
N ALA A 18 -20.74 13.67 -2.62
CA ALA A 18 -21.97 14.47 -2.46
C ALA A 18 -23.05 13.68 -1.70
N ASP A 19 -23.32 12.45 -2.10
CA ASP A 19 -24.36 11.59 -1.53
C ASP A 19 -24.08 11.27 -0.04
N HIS A 20 -22.81 11.26 0.37
CA HIS A 20 -22.38 10.99 1.74
C HIS A 20 -21.96 12.25 2.52
N HIS A 21 -22.35 13.43 2.05
CA HIS A 21 -22.04 14.73 2.69
C HIS A 21 -20.55 14.96 2.95
N GLN A 22 -19.69 14.42 2.07
CA GLN A 22 -18.23 14.60 2.12
C GLN A 22 -17.79 15.80 1.28
N PRO A 23 -16.64 16.43 1.57
CA PRO A 23 -16.07 17.46 0.71
C PRO A 23 -15.88 16.94 -0.72
N ILE A 24 -16.44 17.63 -1.70
CA ILE A 24 -16.37 17.22 -3.11
C ILE A 24 -15.02 17.64 -3.69
N PRO A 25 -14.21 16.70 -4.22
CA PRO A 25 -12.93 17.05 -4.81
C PRO A 25 -13.12 17.79 -6.15
N GLU A 26 -12.62 19.02 -6.23
CA GLU A 26 -12.79 19.89 -7.40
C GLU A 26 -11.62 19.80 -8.38
N THR A 27 -10.39 19.73 -7.85
CA THR A 27 -9.15 19.65 -8.65
C THR A 27 -8.68 18.22 -8.85
N ARG A 28 -7.82 18.03 -9.87
CA ARG A 28 -7.17 16.71 -10.08
C ARG A 28 -6.37 16.25 -8.87
N GLY A 29 -5.67 17.17 -8.20
CA GLY A 29 -4.91 16.86 -6.99
C GLY A 29 -5.79 16.38 -5.85
N GLN A 30 -6.94 17.02 -5.63
CA GLN A 30 -7.91 16.60 -4.63
C GLN A 30 -8.52 15.23 -4.93
N VAL A 31 -8.80 14.91 -6.20
CA VAL A 31 -9.26 13.57 -6.61
C VAL A 31 -8.20 12.52 -6.31
N VAL A 32 -6.93 12.76 -6.68
CA VAL A 32 -5.82 11.83 -6.40
C VAL A 32 -5.62 11.66 -4.89
N ARG A 33 -5.70 12.74 -4.13
CA ARG A 33 -5.63 12.72 -2.68
C ARG A 33 -6.73 11.85 -2.08
N CYS A 34 -7.99 12.08 -2.48
CA CYS A 34 -9.13 11.29 -2.04
C CYS A 34 -8.91 9.79 -2.32
N ILE A 35 -8.41 9.43 -3.50
CA ILE A 35 -8.10 8.04 -3.86
C ILE A 35 -7.03 7.45 -2.94
N PHE A 36 -5.92 8.16 -2.71
CA PHE A 36 -4.81 7.63 -1.92
C PHE A 36 -5.15 7.52 -0.43
N GLU A 37 -5.86 8.50 0.12
CA GLU A 37 -6.36 8.44 1.50
C GLU A 37 -7.32 7.24 1.68
N SER A 38 -8.26 7.07 0.76
CA SER A 38 -9.20 5.94 0.78
C SER A 38 -8.49 4.58 0.66
N LEU A 39 -7.47 4.47 -0.20
CA LEU A 39 -6.66 3.25 -0.33
C LEU A 39 -5.89 2.95 0.96
N ALA A 40 -5.24 3.95 1.55
CA ALA A 40 -4.49 3.78 2.80
C ALA A 40 -5.39 3.31 3.96
N LEU A 41 -6.59 3.91 4.08
CA LEU A 41 -7.58 3.50 5.08
C LEU A 41 -8.16 2.11 4.80
N ARG A 42 -8.36 1.75 3.52
CA ARG A 42 -8.79 0.40 3.14
C ARG A 42 -7.72 -0.65 3.44
N TYR A 43 -6.44 -0.35 3.22
CA TYR A 43 -5.35 -1.24 3.62
C TYR A 43 -5.32 -1.45 5.13
N ARG A 44 -5.57 -0.40 5.92
CA ARG A 44 -5.74 -0.54 7.37
C ARG A 44 -6.89 -1.48 7.72
N GLN A 45 -8.06 -1.30 7.14
CA GLN A 45 -9.22 -2.15 7.41
C GLN A 45 -8.93 -3.63 7.12
N VAL A 46 -8.29 -3.92 5.98
CA VAL A 46 -7.89 -5.28 5.64
C VAL A 46 -6.87 -5.82 6.64
N LEU A 47 -5.88 -4.99 7.03
CA LEU A 47 -4.86 -5.38 8.00
C LEU A 47 -5.46 -5.68 9.39
N GLU A 48 -6.41 -4.87 9.86
CA GLU A 48 -7.11 -5.12 11.14
C GLU A 48 -7.87 -6.46 11.10
N ASN A 49 -8.55 -6.77 9.99
CA ASN A 49 -9.20 -8.05 9.81
C ASN A 49 -8.19 -9.22 9.84
N LEU A 50 -7.03 -9.07 9.18
CA LEU A 50 -5.97 -10.08 9.18
C LEU A 50 -5.34 -10.26 10.57
N ARG A 51 -5.16 -9.18 11.33
CA ARG A 51 -4.66 -9.23 12.71
C ARG A 51 -5.55 -10.08 13.60
N GLY A 52 -6.88 -10.01 13.43
CA GLY A 52 -7.83 -10.84 14.16
C GLY A 52 -7.72 -12.33 13.85
N LEU A 53 -7.14 -12.71 12.72
CA LEU A 53 -6.97 -14.10 12.28
C LEU A 53 -5.56 -14.64 12.53
N SER A 54 -4.58 -13.76 12.77
CA SER A 54 -3.18 -14.15 12.93
C SER A 54 -2.81 -14.38 14.39
N PRO A 55 -2.21 -15.53 14.73
CA PRO A 55 -1.70 -15.77 16.09
C PRO A 55 -0.40 -14.98 16.38
N ARG A 56 0.19 -14.35 15.37
CA ARG A 56 1.44 -13.58 15.49
C ARG A 56 1.18 -12.11 15.22
N PRO A 57 1.87 -11.21 15.94
CA PRO A 57 1.77 -9.77 15.67
C PRO A 57 2.30 -9.47 14.26
N VAL A 58 1.65 -8.54 13.58
CA VAL A 58 2.13 -8.00 12.29
C VAL A 58 2.99 -6.77 12.60
N GLU A 59 4.30 -6.90 12.42
CA GLU A 59 5.29 -5.87 12.78
C GLU A 59 5.58 -4.88 11.63
N ALA A 60 5.41 -5.30 10.39
CA ALA A 60 5.61 -4.48 9.20
C ALA A 60 4.71 -4.92 8.05
N LEU A 61 4.38 -3.98 7.18
CA LEU A 61 3.66 -4.24 5.93
C LEU A 61 4.64 -4.14 4.75
N HIS A 62 4.76 -5.21 3.96
CA HIS A 62 5.58 -5.21 2.77
C HIS A 62 4.75 -4.87 1.53
N VAL A 63 5.17 -3.84 0.78
CA VAL A 63 4.58 -3.44 -0.50
C VAL A 63 5.54 -3.77 -1.62
N ILE A 64 5.15 -4.70 -2.49
CA ILE A 64 5.95 -5.16 -3.63
C ILE A 64 5.31 -4.79 -4.97
N GLY A 65 6.08 -4.89 -6.05
CA GLY A 65 5.60 -4.57 -7.40
C GLY A 65 5.51 -3.06 -7.65
N GLY A 66 4.76 -2.65 -8.65
CA GLY A 66 4.67 -1.25 -9.10
C GLY A 66 4.24 -0.25 -8.02
N GLY A 67 3.39 -0.67 -7.08
CA GLY A 67 2.93 0.15 -5.96
C GLY A 67 4.06 0.60 -5.02
N SER A 68 5.15 -0.18 -4.92
CA SER A 68 6.30 0.17 -4.09
C SER A 68 7.03 1.45 -4.53
N ARG A 69 6.80 1.90 -5.77
CA ARG A 69 7.39 3.14 -6.32
C ARG A 69 6.63 4.41 -5.92
N ASN A 70 5.45 4.29 -5.32
CA ASN A 70 4.65 5.45 -4.94
C ASN A 70 4.93 5.82 -3.47
N ASP A 71 5.91 6.68 -3.27
CA ASP A 71 6.36 7.12 -1.94
C ASP A 71 5.22 7.73 -1.12
N LEU A 72 4.39 8.56 -1.72
CA LEU A 72 3.28 9.22 -1.02
C LEU A 72 2.25 8.21 -0.50
N LEU A 73 1.84 7.26 -1.35
CA LEU A 73 0.89 6.23 -0.94
C LEU A 73 1.49 5.31 0.13
N ASN A 74 2.78 4.96 0.01
CA ASN A 74 3.46 4.12 0.99
C ASN A 74 3.60 4.82 2.35
N GLN A 75 3.93 6.14 2.37
CA GLN A 75 3.95 6.92 3.60
C GLN A 75 2.56 7.02 4.23
N TRP A 76 1.52 7.33 3.44
CA TRP A 76 0.16 7.41 3.97
C TRP A 76 -0.37 6.05 4.42
N THR A 77 0.04 4.97 3.76
CA THR A 77 -0.25 3.62 4.24
C THR A 77 0.40 3.37 5.60
N ALA A 78 1.69 3.68 5.78
CA ALA A 78 2.36 3.54 7.08
C ALA A 78 1.64 4.33 8.18
N ASN A 79 1.27 5.59 7.88
CA ASN A 79 0.54 6.46 8.78
C ASN A 79 -0.84 5.87 9.17
N ALA A 80 -1.57 5.35 8.18
CA ALA A 80 -2.89 4.77 8.39
C ALA A 80 -2.84 3.47 9.19
N VAL A 81 -1.91 2.55 8.86
CA VAL A 81 -1.82 1.23 9.50
C VAL A 81 -1.11 1.25 10.87
N GLY A 82 -0.37 2.32 11.17
CA GLY A 82 0.35 2.51 12.43
C GLY A 82 1.57 1.60 12.63
N ILE A 83 2.06 0.96 11.56
CA ILE A 83 3.28 0.14 11.56
C ILE A 83 4.14 0.50 10.35
N PRO A 84 5.46 0.19 10.37
CA PRO A 84 6.33 0.45 9.24
C PRO A 84 5.86 -0.21 7.94
N VAL A 85 5.99 0.51 6.83
CA VAL A 85 5.81 -0.02 5.46
C VAL A 85 7.18 -0.15 4.81
N VAL A 86 7.51 -1.36 4.37
CA VAL A 86 8.73 -1.66 3.63
C VAL A 86 8.37 -1.82 2.15
N ALA A 87 8.81 -0.88 1.33
CA ALA A 87 8.50 -0.83 -0.10
C ALA A 87 9.64 -1.39 -0.95
N GLY A 88 9.30 -2.30 -1.85
CA GLY A 88 10.20 -2.98 -2.77
C GLY A 88 10.33 -4.49 -2.50
N PRO A 89 10.89 -5.21 -3.45
CA PRO A 89 11.29 -4.75 -4.78
C PRO A 89 10.11 -4.49 -5.73
N SER A 90 10.29 -3.57 -6.68
CA SER A 90 9.26 -3.26 -7.68
C SER A 90 9.03 -4.40 -8.68
N GLU A 91 10.07 -5.20 -8.96
CA GLU A 91 10.05 -6.32 -9.89
C GLU A 91 10.12 -7.67 -9.14
N ALA A 92 9.38 -7.80 -8.03
CA ALA A 92 9.45 -8.96 -7.13
C ALA A 92 9.21 -10.31 -7.84
N THR A 93 8.27 -10.36 -8.79
CA THR A 93 7.97 -11.59 -9.54
C THR A 93 9.15 -12.03 -10.42
N ALA A 94 9.75 -11.09 -11.17
CA ALA A 94 10.91 -11.39 -12.02
C ALA A 94 12.10 -11.83 -11.17
N ILE A 95 12.36 -11.13 -10.06
CA ILE A 95 13.42 -11.47 -9.12
C ILE A 95 13.18 -12.85 -8.52
N GLY A 96 11.96 -13.18 -8.12
CA GLY A 96 11.61 -14.48 -7.59
C GLY A 96 11.89 -15.61 -8.60
N ASN A 97 11.52 -15.42 -9.86
CA ASN A 97 11.80 -16.38 -10.93
C ASN A 97 13.30 -16.61 -11.13
N VAL A 98 14.10 -15.53 -11.17
CA VAL A 98 15.55 -15.62 -11.29
C VAL A 98 16.16 -16.35 -10.08
N MET A 99 15.67 -16.05 -8.87
CA MET A 99 16.17 -16.68 -7.65
C MET A 99 15.87 -18.19 -7.59
N ILE A 100 14.71 -18.63 -8.06
CA ILE A 100 14.40 -20.07 -8.15
C ILE A 100 15.33 -20.76 -9.15
N GLN A 101 15.63 -20.14 -10.28
CA GLN A 101 16.60 -20.66 -11.23
C GLN A 101 18.03 -20.73 -10.63
N ALA A 102 18.42 -19.70 -9.89
CA ALA A 102 19.71 -19.67 -9.18
C ALA A 102 19.81 -20.79 -8.13
N LEU A 103 18.73 -21.09 -7.41
CA LEU A 103 18.66 -22.20 -6.47
C LEU A 103 18.84 -23.53 -7.19
N THR A 104 18.13 -23.73 -8.31
CA THR A 104 18.19 -24.96 -9.13
C THR A 104 19.59 -25.16 -9.74
N ALA A 105 20.25 -24.06 -10.13
CA ALA A 105 21.61 -24.07 -10.66
C ALA A 105 22.72 -24.21 -9.59
N GLY A 106 22.36 -24.26 -8.30
CA GLY A 106 23.30 -24.34 -7.20
C GLY A 106 24.02 -23.04 -6.85
N ALA A 107 23.59 -21.89 -7.42
CA ALA A 107 24.12 -20.57 -7.12
C ALA A 107 23.59 -19.99 -5.78
N ALA A 108 22.52 -20.54 -5.25
CA ALA A 108 21.99 -20.30 -3.92
C ALA A 108 21.73 -21.64 -3.23
N SER A 109 22.01 -21.76 -1.94
CA SER A 109 21.87 -23.03 -1.21
C SER A 109 20.43 -23.30 -0.73
N ASP A 110 19.69 -22.25 -0.42
CA ASP A 110 18.35 -22.33 0.16
C ASP A 110 17.59 -20.99 0.04
N VAL A 111 16.33 -20.96 0.48
CA VAL A 111 15.47 -19.76 0.47
C VAL A 111 16.02 -18.65 1.37
N VAL A 112 16.74 -18.99 2.43
CA VAL A 112 17.31 -17.98 3.35
C VAL A 112 18.45 -17.23 2.66
N SER A 113 19.36 -17.96 2.01
CA SER A 113 20.46 -17.37 1.22
C SER A 113 19.94 -16.53 0.05
N MET A 114 18.85 -16.96 -0.62
CA MET A 114 18.16 -16.17 -1.64
C MET A 114 17.66 -14.84 -1.09
N ARG A 115 16.98 -14.83 0.05
CA ARG A 115 16.48 -13.62 0.70
C ARG A 115 17.62 -12.68 1.11
N GLN A 116 18.72 -13.20 1.63
CA GLN A 116 19.90 -12.41 1.96
C GLN A 116 20.51 -11.76 0.72
N LEU A 117 20.58 -12.49 -0.39
CA LEU A 117 21.08 -11.96 -1.66
C LEU A 117 20.19 -10.82 -2.17
N ILE A 118 18.87 -11.00 -2.16
CA ILE A 118 17.90 -9.95 -2.55
C ILE A 118 18.09 -8.70 -1.68
N ASN A 119 18.14 -8.86 -0.36
CA ASN A 119 18.28 -7.73 0.56
C ASN A 119 19.60 -6.96 0.39
N ARG A 120 20.66 -7.63 -0.05
CA ARG A 120 21.95 -6.97 -0.34
C ARG A 120 22.00 -6.30 -1.71
N SER A 121 21.23 -6.82 -2.67
CA SER A 121 21.29 -6.40 -4.07
C SER A 121 20.28 -5.33 -4.41
N ILE A 122 19.17 -5.25 -3.66
CA ILE A 122 18.03 -4.39 -3.99
C ILE A 122 17.71 -3.50 -2.78
N PRO A 123 17.85 -2.18 -2.92
CA PRO A 123 17.50 -1.26 -1.85
C PRO A 123 15.99 -1.31 -1.58
N LEU A 124 15.62 -1.55 -0.34
CA LEU A 124 14.25 -1.40 0.14
C LEU A 124 14.10 -0.03 0.80
N LYS A 125 12.94 0.58 0.65
CA LYS A 125 12.62 1.86 1.29
C LYS A 125 11.64 1.63 2.42
N THR A 126 11.97 2.10 3.62
CA THR A 126 11.10 1.99 4.80
C THR A 126 10.45 3.32 5.08
N PHE A 127 9.14 3.30 5.29
CA PHE A 127 8.30 4.41 5.70
C PHE A 127 7.82 4.15 7.12
N THR A 128 8.17 5.03 8.05
CA THR A 128 7.71 4.96 9.44
C THR A 128 6.41 5.74 9.61
N PRO A 129 5.50 5.30 10.48
CA PRO A 129 4.26 6.03 10.74
C PRO A 129 4.50 7.44 11.29
N GLU A 130 3.74 8.40 10.77
CA GLU A 130 3.70 9.79 11.20
C GLU A 130 2.24 10.23 11.42
N ASN A 131 1.99 11.14 12.36
CA ASN A 131 0.66 11.71 12.62
C ASN A 131 -0.45 10.66 12.80
N VAL A 132 -0.17 9.60 13.54
CA VAL A 132 -1.04 8.43 13.70
C VAL A 132 -2.42 8.79 14.25
N GLU A 133 -2.50 9.79 15.15
CA GLU A 133 -3.77 10.25 15.73
C GLU A 133 -4.72 10.81 14.68
N VAL A 134 -4.20 11.57 13.70
CA VAL A 134 -5.01 12.12 12.60
C VAL A 134 -5.59 11.00 11.75
N TRP A 135 -4.77 9.98 11.46
CA TRP A 135 -5.22 8.81 10.69
C TRP A 135 -6.17 7.91 11.47
N ASN A 136 -6.04 7.83 12.80
CA ASN A 136 -7.00 7.14 13.66
C ASN A 136 -8.38 7.80 13.58
N ALA A 137 -8.46 9.12 13.69
CA ALA A 137 -9.71 9.85 13.56
C ALA A 137 -10.34 9.67 12.16
N ALA A 138 -9.52 9.77 11.11
CA ALA A 138 -9.96 9.53 9.73
C ALA A 138 -10.48 8.09 9.52
N TYR A 139 -9.84 7.09 10.13
CA TYR A 139 -10.26 5.70 10.04
C TYR A 139 -11.62 5.45 10.70
N LEU A 140 -11.87 6.02 11.87
CA LEU A 140 -13.18 5.91 12.52
C LEU A 140 -14.30 6.48 11.65
N HIS A 141 -14.03 7.60 10.97
CA HIS A 141 -14.97 8.18 10.02
C HIS A 141 -15.16 7.29 8.77
N PHE A 142 -14.07 6.77 8.23
CA PHE A 142 -14.10 5.84 7.09
C PHE A 142 -14.98 4.61 7.35
N LEU A 143 -14.93 4.03 8.56
CA LEU A 143 -15.75 2.88 8.92
C LEU A 143 -17.26 3.17 8.96
N GLN A 144 -17.68 4.43 9.06
CA GLN A 144 -19.07 4.84 8.99
C GLN A 144 -19.58 4.95 7.55
N LEU A 145 -18.67 5.06 6.58
CA LEU A 145 -18.97 5.21 5.15
C LEU A 145 -18.84 3.88 4.36
N ALA A 146 -18.21 2.86 4.94
CA ALA A 146 -17.83 1.61 4.27
C ALA A 146 -18.92 0.53 4.33
#